data_487ee848506442726418b1d5231905cf
#
_entry.id   487ee848506442726418b1d5231905cf
#
_cell.length_a   1.000
_cell.length_b   1.000
_cell.length_c   1.000
_cell.angle_alpha   90.00
_cell.angle_beta   90.00
_cell.angle_gamma   90.00
#
_symmetry.space_group_name_H-M   'P 1'
#
loop_
_entity.id
_entity.type
_entity.pdbx_description
1 polymer ?
#
loop_
_entity_poly.entity_id
_entity_poly.type
_entity_poly.pdbx_seq_one_letter_code
_entity_poly.pdbx_strand_id
1 'polypeptide(L)'
;MLVIAHRGASGYRPEHTPAAYRLAADLGADYLEPDLVATLDGVLVARHENEISGTTDVADHPVFADRKITKIVDGAAMTGWFVEDFTYAELCTLRTRERMPHLRAANTAYDGREPIPTFDDVVAVARQESARLGRPIGVIPEIKHPAYFRRVGLPLEELLAERLIALGLGPDEAMVQSFEPTSLRRLSVMTNVPLVQLVDAESAPNDFLRTGDGRTFADLITPAGLREISTYAQVLAPHKDLVIPRTPSGALDEPTRLVDQAHRLGLAVQVWTFRAERRFLPTGLDLAGELTRFAALGIDGVFADHPDVAVTAVGRRATLKV
;
A
#
# COMPACT_ATOMS: atom_id res chain seq x y z
N MET A 1 1.53 6.87 -17.36
CA MET A 1 1.80 5.92 -16.25
C MET A 1 1.87 6.72 -14.95
N LEU A 2 1.06 6.36 -13.95
CA LEU A 2 1.04 6.99 -12.62
C LEU A 2 2.23 6.51 -11.78
N VAL A 3 2.74 7.38 -10.91
CA VAL A 3 3.72 7.03 -9.87
C VAL A 3 3.03 7.13 -8.51
N ILE A 4 2.89 5.98 -7.85
CA ILE A 4 2.27 5.82 -6.54
C ILE A 4 3.39 5.64 -5.53
N ALA A 5 3.48 6.56 -4.56
CA ALA A 5 4.49 6.51 -3.52
C ALA A 5 4.07 5.51 -2.44
N HIS A 6 4.63 4.30 -2.50
CA HIS A 6 4.34 3.19 -1.62
C HIS A 6 4.76 3.50 -0.18
N ARG A 7 3.78 3.77 0.67
CA ARG A 7 3.94 4.23 2.06
C ARG A 7 4.67 5.59 2.17
N GLY A 8 4.50 6.44 1.15
CA GLY A 8 5.30 7.64 0.96
C GLY A 8 6.63 7.37 0.25
N ALA A 9 7.60 8.25 0.37
CA ALA A 9 8.97 8.04 -0.10
C ALA A 9 9.74 7.14 0.89
N SER A 10 9.26 5.90 1.06
CA SER A 10 9.71 4.97 2.10
C SER A 10 11.15 4.49 1.90
N GLY A 11 11.70 4.62 0.69
CA GLY A 11 13.12 4.41 0.43
C GLY A 11 14.05 5.44 1.10
N TYR A 12 13.51 6.60 1.52
CA TYR A 12 14.27 7.74 2.06
C TYR A 12 13.85 8.20 3.44
N ARG A 13 12.69 7.75 3.95
CA ARG A 13 12.11 8.09 5.26
C ARG A 13 11.42 6.87 5.83
N PRO A 14 11.29 6.76 7.16
CA PRO A 14 10.44 5.74 7.74
C PRO A 14 9.04 5.78 7.12
N GLU A 15 8.53 4.60 6.75
CA GLU A 15 7.25 4.45 6.06
C GLU A 15 6.07 5.06 6.85
N HIS A 16 5.04 5.45 6.14
CA HIS A 16 3.80 5.98 6.75
C HIS A 16 4.05 7.12 7.72
N THR A 17 4.92 8.05 7.35
CA THR A 17 5.16 9.28 8.11
C THR A 17 4.76 10.51 7.30
N PRO A 18 4.31 11.60 7.95
CA PRO A 18 4.08 12.86 7.27
C PRO A 18 5.29 13.34 6.45
N ALA A 19 6.51 13.11 6.97
CA ALA A 19 7.74 13.46 6.26
C ALA A 19 7.95 12.61 4.99
N ALA A 20 7.62 11.30 5.02
CA ALA A 20 7.69 10.42 3.85
C ALA A 20 6.68 10.84 2.77
N TYR A 21 5.47 11.22 3.15
CA TYR A 21 4.43 11.67 2.22
C TYR A 21 4.76 13.02 1.58
N ARG A 22 5.23 14.01 2.37
CA ARG A 22 5.67 15.30 1.82
C ARG A 22 6.83 15.13 0.85
N LEU A 23 7.82 14.33 1.22
CA LEU A 23 8.95 14.05 0.33
C LEU A 23 8.49 13.35 -0.96
N ALA A 24 7.54 12.42 -0.90
CA ALA A 24 6.99 11.77 -2.08
C ALA A 24 6.34 12.77 -3.05
N ALA A 25 5.60 13.76 -2.52
CA ALA A 25 5.02 14.84 -3.30
C ALA A 25 6.10 15.70 -3.99
N ASP A 26 7.15 16.07 -3.26
CA ASP A 26 8.31 16.81 -3.78
C ASP A 26 9.06 16.03 -4.88
N LEU A 27 9.12 14.72 -4.76
CA LEU A 27 9.75 13.82 -5.74
C LEU A 27 8.87 13.56 -6.96
N GLY A 28 7.64 14.08 -7.00
CA GLY A 28 6.77 14.05 -8.18
C GLY A 28 5.79 12.89 -8.24
N ALA A 29 5.52 12.21 -7.11
CA ALA A 29 4.48 11.18 -7.04
C ALA A 29 3.09 11.76 -7.35
N ASP A 30 2.25 10.97 -8.03
CA ASP A 30 0.87 11.34 -8.36
C ASP A 30 -0.09 10.95 -7.23
N TYR A 31 0.21 9.88 -6.51
CA TYR A 31 -0.59 9.37 -5.40
C TYR A 31 0.28 9.04 -4.20
N LEU A 32 -0.25 9.30 -3.01
CA LEU A 32 0.28 8.85 -1.74
C LEU A 32 -0.46 7.57 -1.33
N GLU A 33 0.26 6.54 -1.00
CA GLU A 33 -0.32 5.27 -0.59
C GLU A 33 -0.14 5.05 0.90
N PRO A 34 -1.22 5.09 1.72
CA PRO A 34 -1.26 4.63 3.08
C PRO A 34 -1.87 3.24 3.20
N ASP A 35 -1.23 2.35 3.96
CA ASP A 35 -1.87 1.16 4.51
C ASP A 35 -2.66 1.53 5.76
N LEU A 36 -3.90 1.09 5.91
CA LEU A 36 -4.79 1.48 7.00
C LEU A 36 -5.18 0.30 7.89
N VAL A 37 -5.07 0.54 9.18
CA VAL A 37 -5.59 -0.30 10.27
C VAL A 37 -6.39 0.57 11.23
N ALA A 38 -7.24 -0.03 12.09
CA ALA A 38 -8.07 0.72 13.02
C ALA A 38 -7.58 0.59 14.47
N THR A 39 -7.64 1.70 15.20
CA THR A 39 -7.45 1.75 16.66
C THR A 39 -8.66 1.16 17.40
N LEU A 40 -8.52 0.94 18.71
CA LEU A 40 -9.60 0.48 19.61
C LEU A 40 -10.87 1.36 19.52
N ASP A 41 -10.68 2.66 19.34
CA ASP A 41 -11.75 3.66 19.22
C ASP A 41 -12.13 3.98 17.76
N GLY A 42 -11.72 3.11 16.81
CA GLY A 42 -12.17 3.14 15.41
C GLY A 42 -11.51 4.21 14.53
N VAL A 43 -10.40 4.80 14.96
CA VAL A 43 -9.65 5.76 14.13
C VAL A 43 -8.76 5.00 13.14
N LEU A 44 -8.85 5.33 11.85
CA LEU A 44 -7.98 4.77 10.81
C LEU A 44 -6.61 5.43 10.87
N VAL A 45 -5.57 4.63 11.08
CA VAL A 45 -4.17 5.06 11.14
C VAL A 45 -3.32 4.36 10.08
N ALA A 46 -2.29 5.04 9.60
CA ALA A 46 -1.43 4.52 8.55
C ALA A 46 -0.34 3.60 9.15
N ARG A 47 -0.53 2.29 9.03
CA ARG A 47 0.42 1.20 9.37
C ARG A 47 0.20 0.00 8.48
N HIS A 48 1.31 -0.63 8.03
CA HIS A 48 1.23 -1.81 7.15
C HIS A 48 0.70 -3.04 7.90
N GLU A 49 1.25 -3.33 9.08
CA GLU A 49 0.70 -4.33 9.99
C GLU A 49 -0.01 -3.63 11.15
N ASN A 50 -0.99 -4.31 11.73
CA ASN A 50 -1.56 -3.92 13.01
C ASN A 50 -0.60 -4.18 14.18
N GLU A 51 0.42 -5.05 14.04
CA GLU A 51 1.50 -5.26 14.99
C GLU A 51 2.58 -4.18 14.78
N ILE A 52 2.86 -3.37 15.81
CA ILE A 52 3.63 -2.12 15.70
C ILE A 52 5.02 -2.14 16.37
N SER A 53 5.50 -3.28 16.88
CA SER A 53 6.80 -3.37 17.55
C SER A 53 7.97 -2.96 16.64
N GLY A 54 7.91 -3.38 15.38
CA GLY A 54 9.01 -3.20 14.42
C GLY A 54 9.05 -1.81 13.76
N THR A 55 7.97 -1.02 13.88
CA THR A 55 7.85 0.27 13.19
C THR A 55 7.56 1.45 14.11
N THR A 56 7.56 1.21 15.42
CA THR A 56 7.38 2.25 16.46
C THR A 56 8.30 2.00 17.65
N ASP A 57 8.32 2.95 18.57
CA ASP A 57 9.04 2.87 19.85
C ASP A 57 8.18 2.29 20.98
N VAL A 58 7.07 1.61 20.70
CA VAL A 58 6.12 1.09 21.71
C VAL A 58 6.81 0.21 22.77
N ALA A 59 7.81 -0.56 22.38
CA ALA A 59 8.57 -1.41 23.30
C ALA A 59 9.38 -0.62 24.36
N ASP A 60 9.65 0.67 24.11
CA ASP A 60 10.38 1.56 25.00
C ASP A 60 9.46 2.29 26.00
N HIS A 61 8.14 2.05 25.91
CA HIS A 61 7.13 2.65 26.77
C HIS A 61 6.67 1.69 27.88
N PRO A 62 7.21 1.75 29.12
CA PRO A 62 6.86 0.82 30.20
C PRO A 62 5.38 0.75 30.53
N VAL A 63 4.63 1.85 30.30
CA VAL A 63 3.18 1.94 30.52
C VAL A 63 2.40 0.97 29.65
N PHE A 64 2.96 0.50 28.54
CA PHE A 64 2.32 -0.43 27.61
C PHE A 64 2.90 -1.87 27.69
N ALA A 65 3.81 -2.13 28.62
CA ALA A 65 4.48 -3.45 28.72
C ALA A 65 3.48 -4.60 28.84
N ASP A 66 2.42 -4.43 29.64
CA ASP A 66 1.41 -5.46 29.90
C ASP A 66 0.46 -5.71 28.71
N ARG A 67 0.50 -4.88 27.67
CA ARG A 67 -0.31 -5.06 26.45
C ARG A 67 0.35 -5.94 25.40
N LYS A 68 1.60 -6.37 25.64
CA LYS A 68 2.27 -7.30 24.73
C LYS A 68 1.57 -8.65 24.76
N ILE A 69 1.04 -9.08 23.62
CA ILE A 69 0.21 -10.28 23.50
C ILE A 69 0.51 -11.03 22.20
N THR A 70 0.13 -12.31 22.14
CA THR A 70 0.14 -13.11 20.90
C THR A 70 -1.26 -13.15 20.32
N LYS A 71 -1.42 -12.72 19.05
CA LYS A 71 -2.67 -12.82 18.29
C LYS A 71 -2.47 -13.65 17.04
N ILE A 72 -3.57 -14.21 16.52
CA ILE A 72 -3.61 -14.83 15.19
C ILE A 72 -4.23 -13.81 14.23
N VAL A 73 -3.40 -13.28 13.34
CA VAL A 73 -3.78 -12.36 12.27
C VAL A 73 -3.56 -13.09 10.95
N ASP A 74 -4.60 -13.21 10.14
CA ASP A 74 -4.58 -13.88 8.83
C ASP A 74 -3.92 -15.27 8.84
N GLY A 75 -4.17 -16.04 9.90
CA GLY A 75 -3.63 -17.39 10.07
C GLY A 75 -2.21 -17.45 10.64
N ALA A 76 -1.51 -16.32 10.78
CA ALA A 76 -0.17 -16.25 11.36
C ALA A 76 -0.21 -15.83 12.84
N ALA A 77 0.57 -16.51 13.69
CA ALA A 77 0.77 -16.12 15.08
C ALA A 77 1.78 -14.98 15.15
N MET A 78 1.37 -13.83 15.66
CA MET A 78 2.21 -12.64 15.85
C MET A 78 2.23 -12.26 17.33
N THR A 79 3.41 -11.89 17.85
CA THR A 79 3.59 -11.49 19.26
C THR A 79 4.13 -10.08 19.31
N GLY A 80 3.39 -9.17 19.91
CA GLY A 80 3.79 -7.77 20.03
C GLY A 80 2.68 -6.90 20.58
N TRP A 81 2.64 -5.66 20.14
CA TRP A 81 1.63 -4.66 20.45
C TRP A 81 0.78 -4.37 19.21
N PHE A 82 -0.53 -4.40 19.35
CA PHE A 82 -1.45 -4.32 18.21
C PHE A 82 -2.25 -3.03 18.26
N VAL A 83 -2.36 -2.33 17.13
CA VAL A 83 -3.05 -1.03 17.01
C VAL A 83 -4.45 -1.04 17.60
N GLU A 84 -5.22 -2.10 17.38
CA GLU A 84 -6.59 -2.26 17.86
C GLU A 84 -6.72 -2.45 19.39
N ASP A 85 -5.59 -2.57 20.11
CA ASP A 85 -5.56 -2.59 21.57
C ASP A 85 -5.29 -1.20 22.17
N PHE A 86 -5.10 -0.17 21.34
CA PHE A 86 -4.80 1.21 21.74
C PHE A 86 -5.87 2.16 21.24
N THR A 87 -6.21 3.15 22.05
CA THR A 87 -6.91 4.33 21.56
C THR A 87 -5.97 5.19 20.71
N TYR A 88 -6.51 6.02 19.83
CA TYR A 88 -5.68 6.94 19.05
C TYR A 88 -4.88 7.90 19.94
N ALA A 89 -5.49 8.36 21.05
CA ALA A 89 -4.79 9.21 22.01
C ALA A 89 -3.53 8.56 22.59
N GLU A 90 -3.57 7.25 22.86
CA GLU A 90 -2.39 6.50 23.30
C GLU A 90 -1.36 6.36 22.18
N LEU A 91 -1.78 6.07 20.96
CA LEU A 91 -0.87 5.97 19.79
C LEU A 91 -0.16 7.31 19.49
N CYS A 92 -0.79 8.45 19.79
CA CYS A 92 -0.15 9.78 19.65
C CYS A 92 1.10 9.95 20.54
N THR A 93 1.27 9.13 21.58
CA THR A 93 2.47 9.15 22.44
C THR A 93 3.66 8.44 21.82
N LEU A 94 3.43 7.59 20.82
CA LEU A 94 4.44 6.80 20.13
C LEU A 94 5.10 7.58 19.00
N ARG A 95 6.29 7.11 18.61
CA ARG A 95 7.04 7.62 17.45
C ARG A 95 7.41 6.48 16.52
N THR A 96 7.44 6.80 15.23
CA THR A 96 7.74 5.84 14.17
C THR A 96 9.24 5.55 14.07
N ARG A 97 9.56 4.35 13.55
CA ARG A 97 10.92 3.88 13.28
C ARG A 97 11.01 3.22 11.90
N GLU A 98 12.23 3.21 11.35
CA GLU A 98 12.52 2.51 10.11
C GLU A 98 12.31 1.00 10.25
N ARG A 99 11.52 0.42 9.33
CA ARG A 99 11.23 -1.02 9.29
C ARG A 99 12.44 -1.89 8.97
N MET A 100 13.28 -1.41 8.04
CA MET A 100 14.40 -2.16 7.48
C MET A 100 15.75 -1.47 7.75
N PRO A 101 16.13 -1.23 9.02
CA PRO A 101 17.31 -0.43 9.35
C PRO A 101 18.63 -0.99 8.77
N HIS A 102 18.71 -2.31 8.57
CA HIS A 102 19.86 -2.96 7.96
C HIS A 102 19.98 -2.71 6.44
N LEU A 103 18.88 -2.35 5.74
CA LEU A 103 18.87 -2.00 4.33
C LEU A 103 18.84 -0.48 4.12
N ARG A 104 18.18 0.24 5.02
CA ARG A 104 17.90 1.69 4.95
C ARG A 104 18.50 2.42 6.14
N ALA A 105 19.79 2.19 6.40
CA ALA A 105 20.47 2.75 7.57
C ALA A 105 20.37 4.28 7.66
N ALA A 106 20.35 4.99 6.53
CA ALA A 106 20.17 6.45 6.50
C ALA A 106 18.80 6.90 7.04
N ASN A 107 17.75 6.08 6.88
CA ASN A 107 16.42 6.40 7.35
C ASN A 107 16.32 6.41 8.88
N THR A 108 17.17 5.64 9.57
CA THR A 108 17.18 5.59 11.06
C THR A 108 17.49 6.95 11.70
N ALA A 109 18.10 7.88 10.95
CA ALA A 109 18.27 9.26 11.40
C ALA A 109 16.94 9.98 11.67
N TYR A 110 15.83 9.44 11.18
CA TYR A 110 14.47 9.98 11.36
C TYR A 110 13.66 9.21 12.41
N ASP A 111 14.19 8.14 12.99
CA ASP A 111 13.55 7.39 14.05
C ASP A 111 13.21 8.28 15.24
N GLY A 112 12.05 8.07 15.84
CA GLY A 112 11.59 8.82 16.99
C GLY A 112 11.14 10.26 16.73
N ARG A 113 11.09 10.71 15.45
CA ARG A 113 10.73 12.10 15.11
C ARG A 113 9.28 12.29 14.74
N GLU A 114 8.67 11.33 14.04
CA GLU A 114 7.35 11.47 13.45
C GLU A 114 6.29 10.67 14.23
N PRO A 115 5.07 11.19 14.37
CA PRO A 115 3.95 10.45 14.95
C PRO A 115 3.41 9.42 13.95
N ILE A 116 2.49 8.57 14.42
CA ILE A 116 1.64 7.74 13.58
C ILE A 116 0.51 8.62 13.01
N PRO A 117 0.42 8.86 11.68
CA PRO A 117 -0.62 9.69 11.12
C PRO A 117 -1.95 8.92 11.00
N THR A 118 -3.06 9.64 11.10
CA THR A 118 -4.38 9.16 10.70
C THR A 118 -4.53 9.20 9.17
N PHE A 119 -5.58 8.56 8.64
CA PHE A 119 -5.95 8.73 7.23
C PHE A 119 -6.25 10.20 6.90
N ASP A 120 -6.91 10.91 7.80
CA ASP A 120 -7.19 12.34 7.66
C ASP A 120 -5.91 13.19 7.52
N ASP A 121 -4.88 12.86 8.29
CA ASP A 121 -3.57 13.54 8.19
C ASP A 121 -2.91 13.30 6.84
N VAL A 122 -3.01 12.08 6.30
CA VAL A 122 -2.48 11.77 4.96
C VAL A 122 -3.20 12.56 3.88
N VAL A 123 -4.54 12.63 3.94
CA VAL A 123 -5.35 13.44 3.02
C VAL A 123 -5.01 14.92 3.15
N ALA A 124 -4.84 15.41 4.38
CA ALA A 124 -4.43 16.80 4.61
C ALA A 124 -3.07 17.10 3.98
N VAL A 125 -2.08 16.19 4.11
CA VAL A 125 -0.78 16.32 3.43
C VAL A 125 -0.96 16.34 1.92
N ALA A 126 -1.73 15.41 1.34
CA ALA A 126 -1.97 15.36 -0.11
C ALA A 126 -2.55 16.68 -0.64
N ARG A 127 -3.55 17.24 0.05
CA ARG A 127 -4.18 18.52 -0.32
C ARG A 127 -3.26 19.73 -0.14
N GLN A 128 -2.50 19.78 0.95
CA GLN A 128 -1.50 20.84 1.18
C GLN A 128 -0.43 20.84 0.10
N GLU A 129 0.10 19.67 -0.22
CA GLU A 129 1.14 19.53 -1.24
C GLU A 129 0.58 19.76 -2.67
N SER A 130 -0.66 19.37 -2.93
CA SER A 130 -1.35 19.69 -4.19
C SER A 130 -1.44 21.21 -4.40
N ALA A 131 -1.86 21.93 -3.37
CA ALA A 131 -1.96 23.41 -3.43
C ALA A 131 -0.58 24.06 -3.58
N ARG A 132 0.43 23.58 -2.82
CA ARG A 132 1.81 24.11 -2.86
C ARG A 132 2.48 23.90 -4.21
N LEU A 133 2.29 22.73 -4.82
CA LEU A 133 2.96 22.33 -6.06
C LEU A 133 2.15 22.69 -7.32
N GLY A 134 0.89 23.12 -7.17
CA GLY A 134 0.02 23.48 -8.30
C GLY A 134 -0.37 22.30 -9.17
N ARG A 135 -0.37 21.09 -8.64
CA ARG A 135 -0.79 19.86 -9.33
C ARG A 135 -1.56 18.93 -8.40
N PRO A 136 -2.52 18.12 -8.91
CA PRO A 136 -3.22 17.18 -8.07
C PRO A 136 -2.29 16.09 -7.53
N ILE A 137 -2.49 15.73 -6.27
CA ILE A 137 -1.89 14.57 -5.61
C ILE A 137 -3.02 13.84 -4.91
N GLY A 138 -3.30 12.61 -5.36
CA GLY A 138 -4.34 11.78 -4.79
C GLY A 138 -3.85 10.88 -3.67
N VAL A 139 -4.78 10.11 -3.10
CA VAL A 139 -4.50 9.07 -2.11
C VAL A 139 -5.03 7.72 -2.57
N ILE A 140 -4.31 6.65 -2.24
CA ILE A 140 -4.73 5.28 -2.56
C ILE A 140 -4.60 4.39 -1.31
N PRO A 141 -5.52 4.54 -0.30
CA PRO A 141 -5.45 3.74 0.91
C PRO A 141 -5.68 2.25 0.63
N GLU A 142 -4.85 1.41 1.25
CA GLU A 142 -5.10 -0.03 1.40
C GLU A 142 -5.75 -0.29 2.75
N ILE A 143 -6.86 -1.03 2.79
CA ILE A 143 -7.36 -1.58 4.05
C ILE A 143 -6.70 -2.94 4.31
N LYS A 144 -5.96 -3.00 5.45
CA LYS A 144 -5.18 -4.17 5.85
C LYS A 144 -6.02 -5.12 6.70
N HIS A 145 -5.90 -6.42 6.42
CA HIS A 145 -6.57 -7.46 7.23
C HIS A 145 -8.08 -7.24 7.45
N PRO A 146 -8.89 -6.82 6.44
CA PRO A 146 -10.28 -6.42 6.68
C PRO A 146 -11.14 -7.53 7.28
N ALA A 147 -10.94 -8.80 6.92
CA ALA A 147 -11.64 -9.92 7.51
C ALA A 147 -11.27 -10.14 8.99
N TYR A 148 -10.02 -9.86 9.38
CA TYR A 148 -9.60 -9.88 10.78
C TYR A 148 -10.26 -8.75 11.58
N PHE A 149 -10.16 -7.50 11.08
CA PHE A 149 -10.68 -6.32 11.76
C PHE A 149 -12.21 -6.40 11.93
N ARG A 150 -12.92 -6.87 10.91
CA ARG A 150 -14.38 -7.11 11.02
C ARG A 150 -14.73 -8.08 12.14
N ARG A 151 -13.95 -9.15 12.34
CA ARG A 151 -14.16 -10.13 13.41
C ARG A 151 -13.96 -9.54 14.80
N VAL A 152 -13.06 -8.60 14.96
CA VAL A 152 -12.81 -7.92 16.25
C VAL A 152 -13.70 -6.69 16.46
N GLY A 153 -14.71 -6.48 15.58
CA GLY A 153 -15.69 -5.42 15.72
C GLY A 153 -15.28 -4.06 15.16
N LEU A 154 -14.22 -4.01 14.35
CA LEU A 154 -13.68 -2.81 13.71
C LEU A 154 -13.77 -2.93 12.17
N PRO A 155 -14.96 -2.79 11.58
CA PRO A 155 -15.17 -3.02 10.15
C PRO A 155 -14.53 -1.90 9.30
N LEU A 156 -13.34 -2.16 8.75
CA LEU A 156 -12.53 -1.15 8.04
C LEU A 156 -13.23 -0.57 6.82
N GLU A 157 -14.07 -1.36 6.13
CA GLU A 157 -14.79 -0.91 4.94
C GLU A 157 -15.75 0.24 5.28
N GLU A 158 -16.54 0.06 6.34
CA GLU A 158 -17.51 1.07 6.81
C GLU A 158 -16.76 2.30 7.35
N LEU A 159 -15.73 2.09 8.17
CA LEU A 159 -14.92 3.18 8.72
C LEU A 159 -14.28 4.02 7.60
N LEU A 160 -13.72 3.38 6.55
CA LEU A 160 -13.12 4.08 5.43
C LEU A 160 -14.18 4.78 4.58
N ALA A 161 -15.31 4.13 4.27
CA ALA A 161 -16.39 4.74 3.49
C ALA A 161 -16.94 6.01 4.17
N GLU A 162 -17.13 5.99 5.47
CA GLU A 162 -17.52 7.16 6.27
C GLU A 162 -16.48 8.28 6.17
N ARG A 163 -15.18 7.96 6.22
CA ARG A 163 -14.12 8.96 6.11
C ARG A 163 -14.02 9.55 4.71
N LEU A 164 -14.16 8.73 3.65
CA LEU A 164 -14.20 9.22 2.25
C LEU A 164 -15.32 10.25 2.08
N ILE A 165 -16.52 9.95 2.59
CA ILE A 165 -17.67 10.87 2.53
C ILE A 165 -17.39 12.14 3.35
N ALA A 166 -16.96 12.00 4.59
CA ALA A 166 -16.72 13.14 5.49
C ALA A 166 -15.62 14.09 4.98
N LEU A 167 -14.61 13.55 4.30
CA LEU A 167 -13.54 14.31 3.67
C LEU A 167 -13.90 14.80 2.26
N GLY A 168 -15.06 14.41 1.71
CA GLY A 168 -15.51 14.77 0.36
C GLY A 168 -14.58 14.25 -0.73
N LEU A 169 -13.95 13.08 -0.54
CA LEU A 169 -13.06 12.48 -1.52
C LEU A 169 -13.85 11.83 -2.65
N GLY A 170 -13.56 12.23 -3.88
CA GLY A 170 -14.14 11.69 -5.08
C GLY A 170 -13.16 10.84 -5.91
N PRO A 171 -13.62 10.34 -7.08
CA PRO A 171 -12.83 9.47 -7.95
C PRO A 171 -11.56 10.12 -8.52
N ASP A 172 -11.50 11.45 -8.56
CA ASP A 172 -10.34 12.20 -9.03
C ASP A 172 -9.25 12.37 -7.95
N GLU A 173 -9.62 12.16 -6.67
CA GLU A 173 -8.73 12.39 -5.53
C GLU A 173 -8.31 11.08 -4.83
N ALA A 174 -9.11 10.02 -4.94
CA ALA A 174 -8.87 8.77 -4.22
C ALA A 174 -9.16 7.52 -5.06
N MET A 175 -8.43 6.46 -4.76
CA MET A 175 -8.75 5.06 -5.08
C MET A 175 -8.66 4.26 -3.78
N VAL A 176 -9.29 3.10 -3.68
CA VAL A 176 -9.18 2.22 -2.50
C VAL A 176 -8.72 0.84 -2.93
N GLN A 177 -7.78 0.26 -2.20
CA GLN A 177 -7.21 -1.04 -2.54
C GLN A 177 -7.35 -2.07 -1.41
N SER A 178 -7.41 -3.33 -1.80
CA SER A 178 -7.38 -4.48 -0.89
C SER A 178 -6.97 -5.75 -1.61
N PHE A 179 -6.37 -6.68 -0.86
CA PHE A 179 -6.13 -8.06 -1.31
C PHE A 179 -7.40 -8.92 -1.26
N GLU A 180 -8.38 -8.56 -0.42
CA GLU A 180 -9.58 -9.35 -0.19
C GLU A 180 -10.73 -8.95 -1.12
N PRO A 181 -11.11 -9.81 -2.11
CA PRO A 181 -12.23 -9.53 -3.01
C PRO A 181 -13.56 -9.24 -2.31
N THR A 182 -13.84 -9.92 -1.19
CA THR A 182 -15.07 -9.70 -0.42
C THR A 182 -15.15 -8.28 0.13
N SER A 183 -14.02 -7.73 0.57
CA SER A 183 -13.93 -6.37 1.07
C SER A 183 -14.18 -5.33 -0.03
N LEU A 184 -13.56 -5.51 -1.21
CA LEU A 184 -13.80 -4.62 -2.35
C LEU A 184 -15.25 -4.68 -2.85
N ARG A 185 -15.88 -5.86 -2.86
CA ARG A 185 -17.31 -6.00 -3.20
C ARG A 185 -18.23 -5.26 -2.22
N ARG A 186 -17.90 -5.22 -0.93
CA ARG A 186 -18.62 -4.39 0.03
C ARG A 186 -18.43 -2.91 -0.24
N LEU A 187 -17.18 -2.49 -0.48
CA LEU A 187 -16.87 -1.09 -0.79
C LEU A 187 -17.53 -0.63 -2.10
N SER A 188 -17.69 -1.50 -3.11
CA SER A 188 -18.27 -1.14 -4.39
C SER A 188 -19.72 -0.64 -4.32
N VAL A 189 -20.44 -0.93 -3.22
CA VAL A 189 -21.78 -0.40 -2.97
C VAL A 189 -21.81 0.72 -1.92
N MET A 190 -20.66 1.07 -1.31
CA MET A 190 -20.56 2.10 -0.27
C MET A 190 -19.90 3.38 -0.80
N THR A 191 -19.09 3.30 -1.86
CA THR A 191 -18.35 4.44 -2.40
C THR A 191 -18.34 4.44 -3.92
N ASN A 192 -18.08 5.62 -4.51
CA ASN A 192 -17.90 5.81 -5.95
C ASN A 192 -16.43 6.00 -6.36
N VAL A 193 -15.49 5.94 -5.42
CA VAL A 193 -14.06 5.99 -5.77
C VAL A 193 -13.64 4.69 -6.46
N PRO A 194 -12.70 4.72 -7.41
CA PRO A 194 -12.20 3.52 -8.06
C PRO A 194 -11.63 2.52 -7.06
N LEU A 195 -11.92 1.24 -7.28
CA LEU A 195 -11.42 0.14 -6.46
C LEU A 195 -10.30 -0.60 -7.18
N VAL A 196 -9.30 -1.00 -6.41
CA VAL A 196 -8.07 -1.63 -6.89
C VAL A 196 -7.96 -3.02 -6.25
N GLN A 197 -8.02 -4.07 -7.08
CA GLN A 197 -7.78 -5.43 -6.63
C GLN A 197 -6.29 -5.73 -6.62
N LEU A 198 -5.72 -5.84 -5.43
CA LEU A 198 -4.35 -6.32 -5.23
C LEU A 198 -4.27 -7.83 -5.43
N VAL A 199 -3.25 -8.31 -6.14
CA VAL A 199 -3.02 -9.73 -6.39
C VAL A 199 -1.57 -10.08 -6.11
N ASP A 200 -1.34 -11.02 -5.16
CA ASP A 200 -0.01 -11.52 -4.85
C ASP A 200 0.42 -12.65 -5.80
N ALA A 201 1.72 -12.90 -5.87
CA ALA A 201 2.30 -13.99 -6.67
C ALA A 201 2.05 -15.37 -6.07
N GLU A 202 1.80 -15.45 -4.77
CA GLU A 202 1.67 -16.69 -4.02
C GLU A 202 0.41 -16.68 -3.13
N SER A 203 0.00 -17.86 -2.64
CA SER A 203 -1.07 -18.01 -1.67
C SER A 203 -2.48 -17.66 -2.21
N ALA A 204 -3.38 -17.25 -1.32
CA ALA A 204 -4.77 -16.94 -1.60
C ALA A 204 -5.22 -15.72 -0.78
N PRO A 205 -6.26 -14.98 -1.23
CA PRO A 205 -6.90 -13.97 -0.40
C PRO A 205 -7.34 -14.53 0.95
N ASN A 206 -7.10 -13.77 2.03
CA ASN A 206 -7.39 -14.27 3.37
C ASN A 206 -8.89 -14.52 3.60
N ASP A 207 -9.78 -13.73 3.01
CA ASP A 207 -11.22 -13.96 3.03
C ASP A 207 -11.60 -15.32 2.39
N PHE A 208 -10.90 -15.73 1.32
CA PHE A 208 -11.10 -17.05 0.69
C PHE A 208 -10.62 -18.18 1.59
N LEU A 209 -9.42 -18.05 2.19
CA LEU A 209 -8.91 -19.04 3.14
C LEU A 209 -9.88 -19.23 4.33
N ARG A 210 -10.45 -18.15 4.81
CA ARG A 210 -11.38 -18.18 5.94
C ARG A 210 -12.75 -18.76 5.62
N THR A 211 -13.23 -18.58 4.39
CA THR A 211 -14.54 -19.09 3.95
C THR A 211 -14.46 -20.50 3.35
N GLY A 212 -13.25 -21.02 3.11
CA GLY A 212 -13.05 -22.30 2.44
C GLY A 212 -13.32 -22.25 0.94
N ASP A 213 -13.22 -21.08 0.31
CA ASP A 213 -13.44 -20.90 -1.15
C ASP A 213 -12.40 -21.69 -1.96
N GLY A 214 -11.31 -22.10 -1.53
CA GLY A 214 -10.32 -22.91 -2.24
C GLY A 214 -9.64 -22.22 -3.43
N ARG A 215 -10.05 -21.03 -3.86
CA ARG A 215 -9.38 -20.25 -4.92
C ARG A 215 -8.14 -19.55 -4.36
N THR A 216 -7.16 -19.36 -5.24
CA THR A 216 -5.90 -18.69 -4.98
C THR A 216 -5.82 -17.35 -5.72
N PHE A 217 -4.77 -16.56 -5.48
CA PHE A 217 -4.49 -15.38 -6.29
C PHE A 217 -4.26 -15.72 -7.77
N ALA A 218 -3.72 -16.90 -8.08
CA ALA A 218 -3.57 -17.35 -9.47
C ALA A 218 -4.92 -17.52 -10.19
N ASP A 219 -5.97 -17.92 -9.47
CA ASP A 219 -7.32 -18.04 -10.05
C ASP A 219 -7.93 -16.67 -10.38
N LEU A 220 -7.59 -15.62 -9.62
CA LEU A 220 -8.05 -14.26 -9.86
C LEU A 220 -7.51 -13.65 -11.16
N ILE A 221 -6.34 -14.07 -11.61
CA ILE A 221 -5.72 -13.57 -12.86
C ILE A 221 -5.98 -14.47 -14.08
N THR A 222 -6.81 -15.49 -13.94
CA THR A 222 -7.35 -16.23 -15.10
C THR A 222 -8.33 -15.35 -15.90
N PRO A 223 -8.63 -15.66 -17.16
CA PRO A 223 -9.66 -14.92 -17.91
C PRO A 223 -11.03 -14.88 -17.22
N ALA A 224 -11.38 -15.88 -16.42
CA ALA A 224 -12.60 -15.91 -15.63
C ALA A 224 -12.48 -14.98 -14.40
N GLY A 225 -11.38 -15.07 -13.67
CA GLY A 225 -11.11 -14.22 -12.51
C GLY A 225 -11.05 -12.73 -12.86
N LEU A 226 -10.36 -12.38 -13.98
CA LEU A 226 -10.31 -10.99 -14.46
C LEU A 226 -11.70 -10.44 -14.82
N ARG A 227 -12.57 -11.24 -15.45
CA ARG A 227 -13.97 -10.85 -15.68
C ARG A 227 -14.73 -10.65 -14.38
N GLU A 228 -14.49 -11.49 -13.39
CA GLU A 228 -15.10 -11.32 -12.06
C GLU A 228 -14.61 -10.01 -11.39
N ILE A 229 -13.31 -9.73 -11.40
CA ILE A 229 -12.74 -8.48 -10.86
C ILE A 229 -13.36 -7.27 -11.54
N SER A 230 -13.51 -7.26 -12.87
CA SER A 230 -14.08 -6.13 -13.61
C SER A 230 -15.53 -5.81 -13.26
N THR A 231 -16.23 -6.66 -12.50
CA THR A 231 -17.59 -6.37 -12.01
C THR A 231 -17.63 -5.47 -10.77
N TYR A 232 -16.51 -5.32 -10.05
CA TYR A 232 -16.47 -4.53 -8.81
C TYR A 232 -15.23 -3.61 -8.69
N ALA A 233 -14.18 -3.82 -9.47
CA ALA A 233 -12.98 -2.99 -9.44
C ALA A 233 -12.68 -2.42 -10.83
N GLN A 234 -11.99 -1.29 -10.87
CA GLN A 234 -11.55 -0.58 -12.07
C GLN A 234 -10.07 -0.79 -12.35
N VAL A 235 -9.33 -1.27 -11.35
CA VAL A 235 -7.89 -1.44 -11.42
C VAL A 235 -7.49 -2.82 -10.92
N LEU A 236 -6.60 -3.48 -11.65
CA LEU A 236 -5.87 -4.65 -11.21
C LEU A 236 -4.47 -4.22 -10.74
N ALA A 237 -4.08 -4.60 -9.54
CA ALA A 237 -2.73 -4.31 -9.04
C ALA A 237 -1.98 -5.62 -8.71
N PRO A 238 -1.32 -6.24 -9.71
CA PRO A 238 -0.58 -7.47 -9.52
C PRO A 238 0.81 -7.23 -8.94
N HIS A 239 1.32 -8.23 -8.18
CA HIS A 239 2.75 -8.32 -7.89
C HIS A 239 3.54 -8.35 -9.20
N LYS A 240 4.68 -7.68 -9.25
CA LYS A 240 5.48 -7.50 -10.47
C LYS A 240 5.88 -8.82 -11.14
N ASP A 241 6.14 -9.87 -10.36
CA ASP A 241 6.54 -11.17 -10.91
C ASP A 241 5.38 -11.92 -11.61
N LEU A 242 4.13 -11.46 -11.47
CA LEU A 242 2.98 -11.94 -12.26
C LEU A 242 2.93 -11.30 -13.67
N VAL A 243 3.57 -10.14 -13.82
CA VAL A 243 3.65 -9.40 -15.10
C VAL A 243 4.91 -9.79 -15.87
N ILE A 244 6.07 -9.73 -15.24
CA ILE A 244 7.33 -10.23 -15.77
C ILE A 244 7.93 -11.18 -14.73
N PRO A 245 7.80 -12.50 -14.91
CA PRO A 245 8.36 -13.48 -13.99
C PRO A 245 9.89 -13.38 -13.90
N ARG A 246 10.46 -14.01 -12.89
CA ARG A 246 11.91 -14.16 -12.77
C ARG A 246 12.36 -15.55 -13.18
N THR A 247 13.46 -15.61 -13.91
CA THR A 247 14.15 -16.86 -14.18
C THR A 247 14.78 -17.45 -12.92
N PRO A 248 15.22 -18.72 -12.91
CA PRO A 248 15.97 -19.28 -11.78
C PRO A 248 17.27 -18.52 -11.44
N SER A 249 17.83 -17.77 -12.39
CA SER A 249 19.01 -16.89 -12.14
C SER A 249 18.64 -15.53 -11.52
N GLY A 250 17.33 -15.25 -11.34
CA GLY A 250 16.82 -13.99 -10.82
C GLY A 250 16.73 -12.86 -11.84
N ALA A 251 17.02 -13.11 -13.13
CA ALA A 251 16.80 -12.14 -14.19
C ALA A 251 15.32 -12.08 -14.58
N LEU A 252 14.90 -10.98 -15.26
CA LEU A 252 13.55 -10.94 -15.84
C LEU A 252 13.42 -11.97 -16.97
N ASP A 253 12.29 -12.65 -17.01
CA ASP A 253 11.87 -13.58 -18.07
C ASP A 253 10.99 -12.86 -19.10
N GLU A 254 10.36 -13.60 -20.00
CA GLU A 254 9.39 -13.08 -20.95
C GLU A 254 8.12 -12.58 -20.23
N PRO A 255 7.57 -11.42 -20.64
CA PRO A 255 6.34 -10.89 -20.06
C PRO A 255 5.14 -11.84 -20.26
N THR A 256 4.29 -11.92 -19.26
CA THR A 256 2.99 -12.60 -19.37
C THR A 256 2.01 -11.78 -20.22
N ARG A 257 0.84 -12.36 -20.52
CA ARG A 257 -0.25 -11.63 -21.20
C ARG A 257 -1.18 -10.88 -20.24
N LEU A 258 -0.84 -10.79 -18.96
CA LEU A 258 -1.75 -10.29 -17.94
C LEU A 258 -2.21 -8.85 -18.22
N VAL A 259 -1.28 -7.95 -18.60
CA VAL A 259 -1.59 -6.54 -18.91
C VAL A 259 -2.61 -6.46 -20.06
N ASP A 260 -2.33 -7.11 -21.18
CA ASP A 260 -3.24 -7.14 -22.34
C ASP A 260 -4.62 -7.73 -22.00
N GLN A 261 -4.66 -8.76 -21.17
CA GLN A 261 -5.92 -9.40 -20.76
C GLN A 261 -6.74 -8.50 -19.85
N ALA A 262 -6.11 -7.81 -18.91
CA ALA A 262 -6.77 -6.85 -18.03
C ALA A 262 -7.32 -5.65 -18.83
N HIS A 263 -6.52 -5.06 -19.72
CA HIS A 263 -6.93 -3.92 -20.56
C HIS A 263 -8.12 -4.27 -21.47
N ARG A 264 -8.21 -5.47 -22.03
CA ARG A 264 -9.38 -5.90 -22.84
C ARG A 264 -10.68 -5.93 -22.05
N LEU A 265 -10.61 -5.99 -20.73
CA LEU A 265 -11.75 -5.94 -19.81
C LEU A 265 -11.98 -4.56 -19.21
N GLY A 266 -11.20 -3.55 -19.65
CA GLY A 266 -11.28 -2.19 -19.13
C GLY A 266 -10.65 -1.98 -17.76
N LEU A 267 -9.87 -2.96 -17.27
CA LEU A 267 -9.10 -2.82 -16.03
C LEU A 267 -7.79 -2.11 -16.32
N ALA A 268 -7.52 -0.98 -15.64
CA ALA A 268 -6.18 -0.41 -15.59
C ALA A 268 -5.24 -1.34 -14.79
N VAL A 269 -3.93 -1.28 -15.06
CA VAL A 269 -2.94 -2.14 -14.41
C VAL A 269 -1.90 -1.31 -13.67
N GLN A 270 -1.85 -1.46 -12.33
CA GLN A 270 -0.88 -0.79 -11.45
C GLN A 270 -0.02 -1.85 -10.75
N VAL A 271 1.29 -1.82 -10.97
CA VAL A 271 2.20 -2.91 -10.56
C VAL A 271 2.97 -2.55 -9.28
N TRP A 272 3.10 -3.48 -8.35
CA TRP A 272 3.80 -3.31 -7.08
C TRP A 272 4.82 -4.42 -6.81
N THR A 273 5.86 -4.23 -5.98
CA THR A 273 6.43 -2.97 -5.49
C THR A 273 7.85 -2.84 -6.02
N PHE A 274 8.17 -1.65 -6.53
CA PHE A 274 9.47 -1.32 -7.08
C PHE A 274 10.36 -0.66 -6.02
N ARG A 275 11.54 -1.27 -5.77
CA ARG A 275 12.49 -0.88 -4.72
C ARG A 275 13.90 -0.85 -5.26
N ALA A 276 14.75 0.07 -4.77
CA ALA A 276 16.12 0.22 -5.25
C ALA A 276 17.13 -0.72 -4.57
N GLU A 277 16.79 -1.31 -3.44
CA GLU A 277 17.71 -2.19 -2.73
C GLU A 277 17.95 -3.48 -3.51
N ARG A 278 19.23 -3.86 -3.66
CA ARG A 278 19.70 -4.94 -4.53
C ARG A 278 18.94 -6.27 -4.36
N ARG A 279 18.50 -6.58 -3.13
CA ARG A 279 17.76 -7.82 -2.85
C ARG A 279 16.39 -7.89 -3.54
N PHE A 280 15.81 -6.75 -3.93
CA PHE A 280 14.50 -6.67 -4.57
C PHE A 280 14.60 -6.52 -6.09
N LEU A 281 15.80 -6.26 -6.60
CA LEU A 281 16.03 -6.04 -8.03
C LEU A 281 16.25 -7.36 -8.79
N PRO A 282 15.86 -7.42 -10.05
CA PRO A 282 16.24 -8.54 -10.91
C PRO A 282 17.74 -8.51 -11.17
N THR A 283 18.31 -9.69 -11.44
CA THR A 283 19.73 -9.81 -11.77
C THR A 283 20.06 -9.00 -13.04
N GLY A 284 21.07 -8.16 -12.95
CA GLY A 284 21.57 -7.38 -14.10
C GLY A 284 20.87 -6.04 -14.34
N LEU A 285 19.87 -5.67 -13.52
CA LEU A 285 19.19 -4.37 -13.62
C LEU A 285 19.27 -3.60 -12.31
N ASP A 286 19.23 -2.29 -12.44
CA ASP A 286 18.89 -1.34 -11.39
C ASP A 286 17.38 -1.03 -11.43
N LEU A 287 16.89 -0.22 -10.49
CA LEU A 287 15.48 0.15 -10.41
C LEU A 287 14.97 0.86 -11.67
N ALA A 288 15.77 1.75 -12.26
CA ALA A 288 15.39 2.48 -13.47
C ALA A 288 15.26 1.54 -14.67
N GLY A 289 16.18 0.60 -14.81
CA GLY A 289 16.14 -0.45 -15.84
C GLY A 289 14.94 -1.39 -15.67
N GLU A 290 14.62 -1.80 -14.43
CA GLU A 290 13.43 -2.61 -14.14
C GLU A 290 12.16 -1.83 -14.54
N LEU A 291 11.99 -0.61 -14.06
CA LEU A 291 10.83 0.25 -14.37
C LEU A 291 10.65 0.48 -15.87
N THR A 292 11.75 0.68 -16.61
CA THR A 292 11.70 0.87 -18.07
C THR A 292 11.14 -0.38 -18.78
N ARG A 293 11.48 -1.58 -18.31
CA ARG A 293 10.93 -2.84 -18.86
C ARG A 293 9.43 -2.95 -18.65
N PHE A 294 8.95 -2.60 -17.45
CA PHE A 294 7.52 -2.63 -17.14
C PHE A 294 6.74 -1.55 -17.87
N ALA A 295 7.30 -0.33 -17.97
CA ALA A 295 6.68 0.76 -18.73
C ALA A 295 6.45 0.41 -20.20
N ALA A 296 7.37 -0.34 -20.82
CA ALA A 296 7.26 -0.78 -22.21
C ALA A 296 6.06 -1.74 -22.46
N LEU A 297 5.49 -2.34 -21.41
CA LEU A 297 4.30 -3.20 -21.50
C LEU A 297 2.98 -2.41 -21.46
N GLY A 298 3.04 -1.09 -21.31
CA GLY A 298 1.85 -0.24 -21.26
C GLY A 298 1.08 -0.30 -19.94
N ILE A 299 1.73 -0.64 -18.82
CA ILE A 299 1.09 -0.57 -17.50
C ILE A 299 0.69 0.87 -17.17
N ASP A 300 -0.36 1.04 -16.34
CA ASP A 300 -0.96 2.35 -16.05
C ASP A 300 -0.36 3.01 -14.81
N GLY A 301 0.27 2.25 -13.92
CA GLY A 301 0.90 2.79 -12.71
C GLY A 301 1.90 1.85 -12.07
N VAL A 302 2.73 2.42 -11.20
CA VAL A 302 3.73 1.69 -10.39
C VAL A 302 3.69 2.16 -8.94
N PHE A 303 3.78 1.21 -8.01
CA PHE A 303 4.03 1.49 -6.60
C PHE A 303 5.53 1.44 -6.35
N ALA A 304 6.11 2.55 -5.90
CA ALA A 304 7.56 2.67 -5.73
C ALA A 304 7.94 3.29 -4.38
N ASP A 305 8.96 2.69 -3.73
CA ASP A 305 9.57 3.23 -2.51
C ASP A 305 10.48 4.44 -2.81
N HIS A 306 10.90 4.58 -4.09
CA HIS A 306 11.78 5.65 -4.59
C HIS A 306 11.06 6.41 -5.73
N PRO A 307 10.14 7.34 -5.39
CA PRO A 307 9.30 7.99 -6.40
C PRO A 307 10.08 8.78 -7.47
N ASP A 308 11.20 9.40 -7.12
CA ASP A 308 12.07 10.16 -8.04
C ASP A 308 12.62 9.29 -9.18
N VAL A 309 13.05 8.06 -8.86
CA VAL A 309 13.52 7.09 -9.84
C VAL A 309 12.37 6.68 -10.76
N ALA A 310 11.18 6.42 -10.19
CA ALA A 310 10.00 6.06 -10.97
C ALA A 310 9.55 7.22 -11.87
N VAL A 311 9.47 8.45 -11.37
CA VAL A 311 9.13 9.65 -12.16
C VAL A 311 10.10 9.84 -13.33
N THR A 312 11.40 9.63 -13.10
CA THR A 312 12.42 9.75 -14.15
C THR A 312 12.27 8.62 -15.19
N ALA A 313 12.04 7.41 -14.76
CA ALA A 313 11.88 6.25 -15.66
C ALA A 313 10.64 6.35 -16.57
N VAL A 314 9.59 7.08 -16.15
CA VAL A 314 8.41 7.37 -16.98
C VAL A 314 8.57 8.61 -17.88
N GLY A 315 9.78 9.13 -18.01
CA GLY A 315 10.07 10.27 -18.88
C GLY A 315 9.67 11.64 -18.33
N ARG A 316 9.36 11.73 -17.03
CA ARG A 316 9.09 13.00 -16.32
C ARG A 316 10.36 13.49 -15.60
N ARG A 317 10.40 14.77 -15.25
CA ARG A 317 11.49 15.31 -14.40
C ARG A 317 11.05 15.29 -12.94
N ALA A 318 11.83 14.65 -12.08
CA ALA A 318 11.68 14.81 -10.65
C ALA A 318 11.98 16.28 -10.27
N THR A 319 11.13 16.85 -9.41
CA THR A 319 11.24 18.26 -9.01
C THR A 319 12.41 18.45 -8.04
N LEU A 320 12.71 17.45 -7.25
CA LEU A 320 13.82 17.40 -6.29
C LEU A 320 14.71 16.17 -6.60
N LYS A 321 16.03 16.32 -6.44
CA LYS A 321 16.97 15.18 -6.44
C LYS A 321 17.42 14.93 -5.01
N VAL A 322 17.30 13.71 -4.52
CA VAL A 322 17.74 13.27 -3.19
C VAL A 322 19.19 12.79 -3.23
#